data_60f9ff478111075ecea29534186f95b3
#
_entry.id   60f9ff478111075ecea29534186f95b3
#
_cell.length_a   1.000
_cell.length_b   1.000
_cell.length_c   1.000
_cell.angle_alpha   90.00
_cell.angle_beta   90.00
_cell.angle_gamma   90.00
#
_symmetry.space_group_name_H-M   'P 1'
#
loop_
_entity.id
_entity.type
_entity.pdbx_description
1 polymer ?
#
loop_
_entity_poly.entity_id
_entity_poly.type
_entity_poly.pdbx_seq_one_letter_code
_entity_poly.pdbx_strand_id
1 'polypeptide(L)' 'MSATQETVLGIVIDVCTRSFLLISDQGSERLVECETVQEFMNVLEVVTANLEPDQIEYADLAVYGQDNN' A
#
# COMPACT_ATOMS: atom_id res chain seq x y z
N MET A 1 22.17 10.61 -5.66
CA MET A 1 22.06 10.25 -5.85
C MET A 1 21.65 9.41 -5.50
N SER A 2 21.17 9.16 -5.65
CA SER A 2 20.73 8.39 -5.55
C SER A 2 20.99 7.43 -4.86
N ALA A 3 21.59 7.40 -4.39
CA ALA A 3 21.96 6.47 -3.62
C ALA A 3 20.95 5.94 -2.86
N THR A 4 19.92 6.51 -2.65
CA THR A 4 19.04 5.98 -1.88
C THR A 4 18.07 5.29 -2.58
N GLN A 5 18.32 4.24 -3.13
CA GLN A 5 17.39 3.48 -3.74
C GLN A 5 16.87 2.55 -2.80
N GLU A 6 15.76 2.72 -2.15
CA GLU A 6 15.12 1.79 -1.25
C GLU A 6 14.24 0.85 -2.03
N THR A 7 14.23 -0.39 -1.66
CA THR A 7 13.35 -1.36 -2.31
C THR A 7 12.11 -1.51 -1.47
N VAL A 8 10.97 -1.48 -2.10
CA VAL A 8 9.71 -1.66 -1.39
C VAL A 8 9.51 -3.13 -1.14
N LEU A 9 9.42 -3.50 0.13
CA LEU A 9 9.19 -4.87 0.51
C LEU A 9 7.72 -5.20 0.56
N GLY A 10 6.90 -4.23 0.85
CA GLY A 10 5.48 -4.48 0.95
C GLY A 10 4.67 -3.23 0.94
N ILE A 11 3.38 -3.37 0.81
CA ILE A 11 2.49 -2.24 0.79
C ILE A 11 1.22 -2.64 1.49
N VAL A 12 0.67 -1.75 2.28
CA VAL A 12 -0.61 -1.97 2.93
C VAL A 12 -1.60 -1.03 2.29
N ILE A 13 -2.68 -1.54 1.76
CA ILE A 13 -3.67 -0.76 1.06
C ILE A 13 -4.88 -0.55 1.94
N ASP A 14 -5.23 0.70 2.16
CA ASP A 14 -6.40 1.03 2.96
C ASP A 14 -7.44 1.62 2.03
N VAL A 15 -8.43 0.84 1.69
CA VAL A 15 -9.46 1.25 0.76
C VAL A 15 -10.36 2.32 1.37
N CYS A 16 -10.59 2.22 2.65
CA CYS A 16 -11.47 3.18 3.32
C CYS A 16 -10.93 4.59 3.29
N THR A 17 -9.63 4.75 3.48
CA THR A 17 -9.04 6.07 3.49
C THR A 17 -8.36 6.40 2.18
N ARG A 18 -8.40 5.50 1.23
CA ARG A 18 -7.78 5.67 -0.07
C ARG A 18 -6.29 5.97 0.10
N SER A 19 -5.61 5.16 0.87
CA SER A 19 -4.20 5.40 1.12
C SER A 19 -3.40 4.12 0.99
N PHE A 20 -2.09 4.30 0.83
CA PHE A 20 -1.17 3.19 0.71
C PHE A 20 0.00 3.43 1.66
N LEU A 21 0.38 2.41 2.41
CA LEU A 21 1.55 2.51 3.27
C LEU A 21 2.64 1.66 2.64
N LEU A 22 3.72 2.29 2.23
CA LEU A 22 4.83 1.60 1.60
C LEU A 22 5.88 1.28 2.64
N ILE A 23 6.33 0.04 2.65
CA ILE A 23 7.32 -0.39 3.63
C ILE A 23 8.57 -0.79 2.87
N SER A 24 9.70 -0.20 3.21
CA SER A 24 10.93 -0.45 2.49
C SER A 24 11.82 -1.43 3.22
N ASP A 25 12.84 -1.93 2.53
CA ASP A 25 13.78 -2.87 3.10
C ASP A 25 14.68 -2.21 4.13
N GLN A 26 14.66 -0.91 4.23
CA GLN A 26 15.43 -0.22 5.22
C GLN A 26 14.61 0.14 6.43
N GLY A 27 13.39 -0.31 6.48
CA GLY A 27 12.56 -0.06 7.63
C GLY A 27 11.80 1.24 7.60
N SER A 28 11.88 1.99 6.52
CA SER A 28 11.12 3.22 6.41
C SER A 28 9.72 2.94 5.96
N GLU A 29 8.82 3.80 6.35
CA GLU A 29 7.44 3.72 5.94
C GLU A 29 7.03 5.02 5.33
N ARG A 30 6.25 4.97 4.27
CA ARG A 30 5.79 6.18 3.62
C ARG A 30 4.31 6.05 3.33
N LEU A 31 3.54 7.01 3.76
CA LEU A 31 2.11 7.00 3.55
C LEU A 31 1.76 7.84 2.34
N VAL A 32 1.02 7.29 1.41
CA VAL A 32 0.57 7.99 0.24
C VAL A 32 -0.95 8.07 0.30
N GLU A 33 -1.49 9.27 0.34
CA GLU A 33 -2.92 9.46 0.41
C GLU A 33 -3.43 9.95 -0.90
N CYS A 34 -4.51 9.38 -1.39
CA CYS A 34 -5.10 9.78 -2.65
C CYS A 34 -6.36 10.58 -2.38
N GLU A 35 -6.55 11.64 -3.13
CA GLU A 35 -7.67 12.52 -2.89
C GLU A 35 -8.93 12.03 -3.57
N THR A 36 -8.82 11.27 -4.61
CA THR A 36 -9.99 10.81 -5.32
C THR A 36 -9.91 9.32 -5.54
N VAL A 37 -11.05 8.73 -5.82
CA VAL A 37 -11.10 7.32 -6.11
C VAL A 37 -10.34 7.01 -7.38
N GLN A 38 -10.39 7.90 -8.36
CA GLN A 38 -9.68 7.69 -9.59
C GLN A 38 -8.18 7.62 -9.35
N GLU A 39 -7.67 8.49 -8.54
CA GLU A 39 -6.26 8.51 -8.22
C GLU A 39 -5.89 7.23 -7.49
N PHE A 40 -6.72 6.81 -6.56
CA PHE A 40 -6.51 5.60 -5.80
C PHE A 40 -6.44 4.40 -6.75
N MET A 41 -7.38 4.31 -7.69
CA MET A 41 -7.40 3.19 -8.61
C MET A 41 -6.18 3.18 -9.53
N ASN A 42 -5.71 4.36 -9.93
CA ASN A 42 -4.54 4.45 -10.76
C ASN A 42 -3.31 3.94 -10.03
N VAL A 43 -3.16 4.31 -8.79
CA VAL A 43 -2.02 3.87 -7.99
C VAL A 43 -2.13 2.38 -7.73
N LEU A 44 -3.33 1.92 -7.45
CA LEU A 44 -3.56 0.51 -7.18
C LEU A 44 -3.15 -0.34 -8.38
N GLU A 45 -3.46 0.14 -9.57
CA GLU A 45 -3.12 -0.58 -10.76
C GLU A 45 -1.60 -0.70 -10.91
N VAL A 46 -0.88 0.36 -10.65
CA VAL A 46 0.56 0.36 -10.73
C VAL A 46 1.15 -0.59 -9.69
N VAL A 47 0.64 -0.54 -8.49
CA VAL A 47 1.12 -1.36 -7.40
C VAL A 47 0.92 -2.83 -7.71
N THR A 48 -0.26 -3.20 -8.16
CA THR A 48 -0.55 -4.61 -8.41
C THR A 48 0.21 -5.13 -9.62
N ALA A 49 0.62 -4.24 -10.52
CA ALA A 49 1.40 -4.65 -11.67
C ALA A 49 2.88 -4.84 -11.33
N ASN A 50 3.36 -4.20 -10.27
CA ASN A 50 4.77 -4.21 -9.95
C ASN A 50 5.16 -5.01 -8.73
N LEU A 51 4.22 -5.35 -7.87
CA LEU A 51 4.52 -6.08 -6.66
C LEU A 51 3.88 -7.46 -6.70
N GLU A 52 4.48 -8.37 -5.99
CA GLU A 52 3.94 -9.72 -5.93
C GLU A 52 2.76 -9.74 -4.96
N PRO A 53 1.83 -10.65 -5.15
CA PRO A 53 0.66 -10.70 -4.27
C PRO A 53 0.99 -10.82 -2.78
N ASP A 54 2.07 -11.51 -2.45
CA ASP A 54 2.40 -11.68 -1.06
C ASP A 54 3.04 -10.43 -0.47
N GLN A 55 3.32 -9.42 -1.27
CA GLN A 55 3.83 -8.17 -0.77
C GLN A 55 2.71 -7.17 -0.54
N ILE A 56 1.48 -7.52 -0.86
CA ILE A 56 0.35 -6.61 -0.78
C ILE A 56 -0.61 -7.07 0.29
N GLU A 57 -0.94 -6.17 1.21
CA GLU A 57 -1.91 -6.43 2.23
C GLU A 57 -3.00 -5.41 2.21
N TYR A 58 -4.20 -5.80 2.60
CA TYR A 58 -5.34 -4.88 2.62
C TYR A 58 -5.75 -4.65 4.07
N ALA A 59 -5.56 -3.44 4.54
CA ALA A 59 -5.88 -3.10 5.91
C ALA A 59 -7.33 -3.30 6.24
N ASP A 60 -8.20 -2.96 5.30
CA ASP A 60 -9.57 -3.09 5.46
C ASP A 60 -9.98 -4.46 5.77
N LEU A 61 -9.40 -5.43 5.13
CA LEU A 61 -9.78 -6.80 5.36
C LEU A 61 -9.46 -7.23 6.75
N ALA A 62 -8.38 -6.74 7.28
CA ALA A 62 -8.02 -7.07 8.61
C ALA A 62 -9.03 -6.56 9.60
N VAL A 63 -9.52 -5.40 9.36
CA VAL A 63 -10.50 -4.82 10.24
C VAL A 63 -11.78 -5.59 10.16
N TYR A 64 -12.21 -5.91 8.99
CA TYR A 64 -13.43 -6.65 8.87
C TYR A 64 -13.32 -7.97 9.53
N GLY A 65 -12.20 -8.57 9.42
CA GLY A 65 -12.00 -9.82 9.98
C GLY A 65 -12.29 -9.84 11.39
N GLN A 66 -11.99 -8.83 12.12
CA GLN A 66 -12.28 -8.90 13.41
C GLN A 66 -13.54 -8.34 13.73
N ASP A 67 -14.07 -7.49 12.98
CA ASP A 67 -15.25 -6.99 13.28
C ASP A 67 -16.32 -7.87 13.24
N ASN A 68 -16.29 -8.77 12.67
CA ASN A 68 -17.25 -9.60 12.50
C ASN A 68 -17.64 -10.23 13.48
N ASN A 69 -17.68 -10.08 14.01
CA ASN A 69 -18.05 -10.57 15.02
C ASN A 69 -18.67 -10.65 15.35
#